data_2cec48ee34fb5bc5e662ea08566a9dfd
#
_entry.id   2cec48ee34fb5bc5e662ea08566a9dfd
#
_cell.length_a   1.000
_cell.length_b   1.000
_cell.length_c   1.000
_cell.angle_alpha   90.00
_cell.angle_beta   90.00
_cell.angle_gamma   90.00
#
_symmetry.space_group_name_H-M   'P 1'
#
loop_
_entity.id
_entity.type
_entity.pdbx_description
1 polymer ?
#
loop_
_entity_poly.entity_id
_entity_poly.type
_entity_poly.pdbx_seq_one_letter_code
_entity_poly.pdbx_strand_id
1 'polypeptide(L)'
;TDLDLSKAKDLGWVSTDQHSDSLESLNEKQICPQKMFEKNTRFRSVDMNDIPADIGEFDFCWSSCAFEHLGSIEKGLNFVKNSCKLLKVGGVAVHTTEFNLTSNSDTLDNNPSFVIFRKKDIEKLSDDLEKDGFFMEEVDFSSGVDELEQYVDLPPYIDEPHLRLELAGKYVSTSIGLIIHRMR
;
A
#
# COMPACT_ATOMS: atom_id res chain seq x y z
N THR A 1 4.90 -9.05 -7.55
CA THR A 1 6.22 -8.84 -6.92
C THR A 1 6.07 -8.90 -5.42
N ASP A 2 7.09 -9.28 -4.69
CA ASP A 2 7.17 -9.21 -3.25
C ASP A 2 8.63 -9.07 -2.82
N LEU A 3 8.88 -8.80 -1.53
CA LEU A 3 10.22 -8.66 -0.97
C LEU A 3 10.97 -10.00 -1.02
N ASP A 4 12.30 -9.95 -1.10
CA ASP A 4 13.13 -11.15 -0.99
C ASP A 4 12.86 -11.89 0.33
N LEU A 5 12.79 -13.24 0.27
CA LEU A 5 12.43 -14.09 1.41
C LEU A 5 13.32 -13.88 2.63
N SER A 6 14.62 -13.63 2.44
CA SER A 6 15.55 -13.41 3.57
C SER A 6 15.22 -12.12 4.31
N LYS A 7 15.02 -11.03 3.58
CA LYS A 7 14.61 -9.75 4.14
C LYS A 7 13.21 -9.81 4.79
N ALA A 8 12.27 -10.51 4.14
CA ALA A 8 10.93 -10.70 4.68
C ALA A 8 10.92 -11.48 6.01
N LYS A 9 11.80 -12.48 6.16
CA LYS A 9 12.01 -13.20 7.44
C LYS A 9 12.54 -12.28 8.52
N ASP A 10 13.54 -11.48 8.21
CA ASP A 10 14.17 -10.56 9.17
C ASP A 10 13.18 -9.51 9.68
N LEU A 11 12.20 -9.13 8.84
CA LEU A 11 11.13 -8.19 9.17
C LEU A 11 9.87 -8.85 9.77
N GLY A 12 9.82 -10.18 9.82
CA GLY A 12 8.70 -10.93 10.40
C GLY A 12 7.49 -11.16 9.49
N TRP A 13 7.53 -10.71 8.22
CA TRP A 13 6.40 -10.79 7.28
C TRP A 13 5.98 -12.22 6.90
N VAL A 14 6.93 -13.16 6.91
CA VAL A 14 6.67 -14.56 6.57
C VAL A 14 5.73 -15.23 7.59
N SER A 15 5.72 -14.77 8.83
CA SER A 15 4.87 -15.34 9.89
C SER A 15 3.41 -14.88 9.84
N THR A 16 3.08 -13.93 8.96
CA THR A 16 1.73 -13.35 8.85
C THR A 16 0.91 -13.94 7.70
N ASP A 17 1.45 -14.90 6.95
CA ASP A 17 0.86 -15.46 5.72
C ASP A 17 0.56 -14.40 4.61
N GLN A 18 1.20 -13.22 4.71
CA GLN A 18 1.00 -12.11 3.79
C GLN A 18 2.13 -11.99 2.75
N HIS A 19 3.18 -12.79 2.86
CA HIS A 19 4.34 -12.79 1.98
C HIS A 19 4.29 -13.96 0.98
N SER A 20 4.59 -13.66 -0.28
CA SER A 20 4.77 -14.66 -1.34
C SER A 20 6.21 -14.69 -1.82
N ASP A 21 6.85 -15.84 -1.77
CA ASP A 21 8.25 -16.02 -2.18
C ASP A 21 8.41 -16.61 -3.59
N SER A 22 7.32 -17.06 -4.19
CA SER A 22 7.33 -17.75 -5.48
C SER A 22 6.07 -17.56 -6.29
N LEU A 23 6.12 -17.96 -7.56
CA LEU A 23 4.95 -17.97 -8.43
C LEU A 23 3.89 -18.96 -7.94
N GLU A 24 4.32 -20.09 -7.41
CA GLU A 24 3.45 -21.18 -6.94
C GLU A 24 2.60 -20.73 -5.76
N SER A 25 3.17 -20.01 -4.80
CA SER A 25 2.47 -19.53 -3.61
C SER A 25 1.35 -18.52 -3.94
N LEU A 26 1.48 -17.76 -5.04
CA LEU A 26 0.46 -16.78 -5.45
C LEU A 26 -0.89 -17.40 -5.86
N ASN A 27 -0.96 -18.68 -6.21
CA ASN A 27 -2.21 -19.36 -6.61
C ASN A 27 -2.51 -20.59 -5.75
N GLU A 28 -2.00 -20.66 -4.53
CA GLU A 28 -2.20 -21.80 -3.63
C GLU A 28 -3.68 -22.14 -3.43
N LYS A 29 -4.53 -21.13 -3.31
CA LYS A 29 -5.99 -21.28 -3.19
C LYS A 29 -6.69 -21.64 -4.50
N GLN A 30 -5.96 -21.78 -5.61
CA GLN A 30 -6.47 -22.15 -6.94
C GLN A 30 -7.64 -21.28 -7.44
N ILE A 31 -7.64 -19.99 -7.09
CA ILE A 31 -8.66 -19.04 -7.53
C ILE A 31 -8.62 -18.86 -9.05
N CYS A 32 -7.41 -18.90 -9.64
CA CYS A 32 -7.22 -18.89 -11.08
C CYS A 32 -6.91 -20.32 -11.58
N PRO A 33 -7.53 -20.79 -12.68
CA PRO A 33 -7.16 -22.08 -13.27
C PRO A 33 -5.66 -22.13 -13.59
N GLN A 34 -4.96 -23.19 -13.11
CA GLN A 34 -3.50 -23.25 -13.08
C GLN A 34 -2.85 -22.94 -14.45
N LYS A 35 -3.37 -23.50 -15.55
CA LYS A 35 -2.83 -23.23 -16.91
C LYS A 35 -2.94 -21.75 -17.32
N MET A 36 -4.02 -21.07 -16.92
CA MET A 36 -4.18 -19.62 -17.17
C MET A 36 -3.22 -18.82 -16.32
N PHE A 37 -3.09 -19.18 -15.06
CA PHE A 37 -2.17 -18.54 -14.12
C PHE A 37 -0.73 -18.58 -14.61
N GLU A 38 -0.20 -19.79 -14.89
CA GLU A 38 1.19 -19.99 -15.38
C GLU A 38 1.47 -19.25 -16.71
N LYS A 39 0.47 -19.20 -17.60
CA LYS A 39 0.60 -18.49 -18.87
C LYS A 39 0.69 -16.97 -18.70
N ASN A 40 -0.08 -16.39 -17.77
CA ASN A 40 -0.32 -14.95 -17.69
C ASN A 40 0.39 -14.27 -16.51
N THR A 41 0.95 -15.04 -15.57
CA THR A 41 1.57 -14.51 -14.37
C THR A 41 3.09 -14.69 -14.40
N ARG A 42 3.81 -13.74 -13.85
CA ARG A 42 5.26 -13.81 -13.57
C ARG A 42 5.48 -13.30 -12.16
N PHE A 43 6.51 -13.82 -11.51
CA PHE A 43 6.95 -13.38 -10.19
C PHE A 43 8.37 -12.86 -10.27
N ARG A 44 8.67 -11.80 -9.53
CA ARG A 44 10.00 -11.25 -9.33
C ARG A 44 10.09 -10.66 -7.92
N SER A 45 11.13 -11.00 -7.18
CA SER A 45 11.43 -10.32 -5.92
C SER A 45 11.85 -8.87 -6.19
N VAL A 46 11.20 -7.94 -5.51
CA VAL A 46 11.45 -6.49 -5.65
C VAL A 46 11.33 -5.83 -4.28
N ASP A 47 12.34 -5.07 -3.90
CA ASP A 47 12.26 -4.16 -2.77
C ASP A 47 11.52 -2.88 -3.21
N MET A 48 10.42 -2.55 -2.55
CA MET A 48 9.62 -1.36 -2.86
C MET A 48 10.42 -0.05 -2.62
N ASN A 49 11.48 -0.09 -1.78
CA ASN A 49 12.41 1.02 -1.60
C ASN A 49 13.43 1.18 -2.75
N ASP A 50 13.60 0.14 -3.57
CA ASP A 50 14.59 0.11 -4.66
C ASP A 50 14.05 -0.67 -5.87
N ILE A 51 13.08 -0.07 -6.56
CA ILE A 51 12.43 -0.68 -7.73
C ILE A 51 13.43 -0.67 -8.89
N PRO A 52 13.79 -1.85 -9.47
CA PRO A 52 14.77 -1.92 -10.54
C PRO A 52 14.23 -1.30 -11.83
N ALA A 53 15.09 -0.55 -12.54
CA ALA A 53 14.72 0.16 -13.76
C ALA A 53 14.29 -0.76 -14.93
N ASP A 54 14.70 -2.05 -14.88
CA ASP A 54 14.40 -3.04 -15.91
C ASP A 54 13.10 -3.84 -15.63
N ILE A 55 12.30 -3.43 -14.64
CA ILE A 55 11.05 -4.14 -14.31
C ILE A 55 10.00 -4.05 -15.43
N GLY A 56 10.07 -3.02 -16.28
CA GLY A 56 9.17 -2.79 -17.42
C GLY A 56 8.15 -1.69 -17.19
N GLU A 57 7.28 -1.50 -18.19
CA GLU A 57 6.16 -0.57 -18.12
C GLU A 57 4.82 -1.31 -18.15
N PHE A 58 3.83 -0.78 -17.44
CA PHE A 58 2.57 -1.45 -17.17
C PHE A 58 1.36 -0.55 -17.49
N ASP A 59 0.25 -1.17 -17.86
CA ASP A 59 -1.03 -0.47 -18.01
C ASP A 59 -1.70 -0.23 -16.67
N PHE A 60 -1.36 -1.08 -15.66
CA PHE A 60 -1.93 -1.03 -14.32
C PHE A 60 -0.90 -1.45 -13.26
N CYS A 61 -0.80 -0.69 -12.19
CA CYS A 61 -0.03 -1.03 -10.98
C CYS A 61 -0.93 -0.97 -9.75
N TRP A 62 -0.65 -1.80 -8.74
CA TRP A 62 -1.38 -1.72 -7.48
C TRP A 62 -0.56 -2.20 -6.29
N SER A 63 -0.90 -1.71 -5.11
CA SER A 63 -0.47 -2.26 -3.82
C SER A 63 -1.60 -2.13 -2.80
N SER A 64 -1.67 -3.06 -1.86
CA SER A 64 -2.69 -3.07 -0.81
C SER A 64 -2.02 -3.10 0.55
N CYS A 65 -2.21 -2.04 1.34
CA CYS A 65 -1.66 -1.88 2.70
C CYS A 65 -0.21 -2.38 2.81
N ALA A 66 0.67 -1.85 1.97
CA ALA A 66 2.04 -2.33 1.86
C ALA A 66 3.08 -1.20 1.99
N PHE A 67 2.83 -0.01 1.47
CA PHE A 67 3.84 1.04 1.46
C PHE A 67 3.99 1.79 2.80
N GLU A 68 3.07 1.61 3.74
CA GLU A 68 3.23 2.01 5.13
C GLU A 68 4.34 1.24 5.87
N HIS A 69 4.75 0.10 5.34
CA HIS A 69 5.79 -0.75 5.93
C HIS A 69 7.21 -0.47 5.44
N LEU A 70 7.42 0.63 4.73
CA LEU A 70 8.72 0.97 4.15
C LEU A 70 9.66 1.72 5.10
N GLY A 71 9.24 1.93 6.37
CA GLY A 71 10.06 2.47 7.44
C GLY A 71 9.94 3.98 7.66
N SER A 72 9.43 4.76 6.70
CA SER A 72 9.07 6.17 6.90
C SER A 72 8.01 6.64 5.91
N ILE A 73 7.30 7.71 6.27
CA ILE A 73 6.34 8.38 5.37
C ILE A 73 7.02 8.76 4.07
N GLU A 74 8.21 9.34 4.12
CA GLU A 74 8.97 9.74 2.93
C GLU A 74 9.23 8.56 1.99
N LYS A 75 9.66 7.41 2.51
CA LYS A 75 9.89 6.19 1.72
C LYS A 75 8.60 5.68 1.07
N GLY A 76 7.50 5.66 1.82
CA GLY A 76 6.19 5.27 1.29
C GLY A 76 5.73 6.17 0.14
N LEU A 77 5.81 7.49 0.30
CA LEU A 77 5.49 8.44 -0.76
C LEU A 77 6.42 8.30 -1.99
N ASN A 78 7.70 8.05 -1.76
CA ASN A 78 8.65 7.81 -2.84
C ASN A 78 8.36 6.52 -3.61
N PHE A 79 7.93 5.45 -2.92
CA PHE A 79 7.45 4.24 -3.58
C PHE A 79 6.28 4.53 -4.51
N VAL A 80 5.25 5.23 -4.05
CA VAL A 80 4.08 5.59 -4.88
C VAL A 80 4.53 6.37 -6.12
N LYS A 81 5.37 7.41 -5.97
CA LYS A 81 5.91 8.17 -7.10
C LYS A 81 6.72 7.30 -8.08
N ASN A 82 7.52 6.37 -7.58
CA ASN A 82 8.35 5.51 -8.42
C ASN A 82 7.52 4.43 -9.10
N SER A 83 6.50 3.86 -8.45
CA SER A 83 5.57 2.92 -9.09
C SER A 83 4.78 3.59 -10.22
N CYS A 84 4.35 4.84 -10.05
CA CYS A 84 3.66 5.60 -11.08
C CYS A 84 4.52 5.81 -12.33
N LYS A 85 5.85 5.96 -12.20
CA LYS A 85 6.77 6.08 -13.35
C LYS A 85 6.83 4.82 -14.22
N LEU A 86 6.40 3.67 -13.68
CA LEU A 86 6.30 2.41 -14.41
C LEU A 86 5.01 2.30 -15.23
N LEU A 87 4.08 3.23 -15.09
CA LEU A 87 2.86 3.23 -15.89
C LEU A 87 3.17 3.68 -17.33
N LYS A 88 2.52 3.07 -18.30
CA LYS A 88 2.40 3.66 -19.65
C LYS A 88 1.54 4.91 -19.61
N VAL A 89 1.67 5.80 -20.57
CA VAL A 89 0.75 6.93 -20.72
C VAL A 89 -0.68 6.41 -20.87
N GLY A 90 -1.60 6.94 -20.07
CA GLY A 90 -2.98 6.45 -19.93
C GLY A 90 -3.14 5.28 -18.95
N GLY A 91 -2.06 4.79 -18.36
CA GLY A 91 -2.11 3.75 -17.32
C GLY A 91 -2.55 4.29 -15.96
N VAL A 92 -2.93 3.37 -15.06
CA VAL A 92 -3.50 3.69 -13.74
C VAL A 92 -2.75 2.95 -12.64
N ALA A 93 -2.45 3.63 -11.55
CA ALA A 93 -2.00 3.01 -10.30
C ALA A 93 -3.10 3.12 -9.23
N VAL A 94 -3.29 2.04 -8.45
CA VAL A 94 -4.19 2.01 -7.31
C VAL A 94 -3.44 1.51 -6.09
N HIS A 95 -3.45 2.31 -5.03
CA HIS A 95 -2.78 1.95 -3.77
C HIS A 95 -3.73 2.13 -2.59
N THR A 96 -3.63 1.26 -1.58
CA THR A 96 -4.28 1.48 -0.28
C THR A 96 -3.24 1.57 0.81
N THR A 97 -3.54 2.31 1.87
CA THR A 97 -2.63 2.47 3.02
C THR A 97 -3.35 2.90 4.28
N GLU A 98 -2.66 2.78 5.41
CA GLU A 98 -3.10 3.24 6.72
C GLU A 98 -3.13 4.78 6.80
N PHE A 99 -4.29 5.32 7.21
CA PHE A 99 -4.57 6.75 7.28
C PHE A 99 -4.92 7.18 8.71
N ASN A 100 -4.33 8.27 9.17
CA ASN A 100 -4.49 8.82 10.51
C ASN A 100 -5.76 9.67 10.64
N LEU A 101 -6.77 9.14 11.34
CA LEU A 101 -8.00 9.85 11.68
C LEU A 101 -7.84 10.78 12.90
N THR A 102 -6.81 10.57 13.71
CA THR A 102 -6.62 11.30 14.97
C THR A 102 -6.03 12.69 14.76
N SER A 103 -5.05 12.82 13.84
CA SER A 103 -4.30 14.08 13.73
C SER A 103 -3.69 14.28 12.33
N ASN A 104 -3.76 15.53 11.83
CA ASN A 104 -3.04 15.95 10.63
C ASN A 104 -1.64 16.54 10.93
N SER A 105 -1.28 16.72 12.19
CA SER A 105 0.04 17.26 12.60
C SER A 105 0.97 16.20 13.18
N ASP A 106 0.45 15.32 14.03
CA ASP A 106 1.18 14.28 14.75
C ASP A 106 0.83 12.90 14.20
N THR A 107 1.83 11.99 14.11
CA THR A 107 1.63 10.63 13.60
C THR A 107 2.80 9.73 13.97
N LEU A 108 2.65 8.43 13.73
CA LEU A 108 3.75 7.47 13.77
C LEU A 108 4.53 7.55 12.46
N ASP A 109 5.78 7.95 12.53
CA ASP A 109 6.74 8.01 11.42
C ASP A 109 8.10 7.45 11.85
N ASN A 110 8.97 7.17 10.88
CA ASN A 110 10.31 6.60 11.13
C ASN A 110 10.26 5.33 12.00
N ASN A 111 9.30 4.46 11.70
CA ASN A 111 9.07 3.21 12.41
C ASN A 111 9.29 2.03 11.44
N PRO A 112 10.12 1.02 11.81
CA PRO A 112 10.44 -0.09 10.92
C PRO A 112 9.26 -1.03 10.64
N SER A 113 8.24 -1.03 11.50
CA SER A 113 7.09 -1.92 11.34
C SER A 113 6.02 -1.30 10.46
N PHE A 114 5.62 -0.05 10.73
CA PHE A 114 4.63 0.68 9.92
C PHE A 114 4.63 2.16 10.26
N VAL A 115 4.14 2.97 9.35
CA VAL A 115 3.85 4.40 9.53
C VAL A 115 2.37 4.66 9.24
N ILE A 116 1.82 5.80 9.71
CA ILE A 116 0.43 6.17 9.48
C ILE A 116 0.39 7.50 8.74
N PHE A 117 -0.13 7.51 7.51
CA PHE A 117 -0.17 8.70 6.66
C PHE A 117 -1.22 9.70 7.13
N ARG A 118 -0.90 11.00 7.05
CA ARG A 118 -1.80 12.10 7.36
C ARG A 118 -2.37 12.71 6.08
N LYS A 119 -3.47 13.40 6.19
CA LYS A 119 -4.05 14.15 5.06
C LYS A 119 -3.02 15.03 4.34
N LYS A 120 -2.22 15.80 5.08
CA LYS A 120 -1.17 16.66 4.49
C LYS A 120 -0.09 15.88 3.72
N ASP A 121 0.19 14.64 4.10
CA ASP A 121 1.18 13.80 3.41
C ASP A 121 0.62 13.36 2.04
N ILE A 122 -0.65 13.03 1.98
CA ILE A 122 -1.36 12.64 0.75
C ILE A 122 -1.58 13.86 -0.16
N GLU A 123 -1.96 15.02 0.40
CA GLU A 123 -2.08 16.28 -0.34
C GLU A 123 -0.74 16.66 -0.99
N LYS A 124 0.37 16.57 -0.22
CA LYS A 124 1.71 16.79 -0.76
C LYS A 124 2.07 15.80 -1.87
N LEU A 125 1.70 14.53 -1.73
CA LEU A 125 1.91 13.54 -2.78
C LEU A 125 1.18 13.93 -4.06
N SER A 126 -0.07 14.38 -3.96
CA SER A 126 -0.87 14.85 -5.09
C SER A 126 -0.18 16.00 -5.82
N ASP A 127 0.28 17.01 -5.08
CA ASP A 127 1.00 18.18 -5.63
C ASP A 127 2.31 17.78 -6.34
N ASP A 128 3.04 16.80 -5.79
CA ASP A 128 4.29 16.31 -6.38
C ASP A 128 4.01 15.49 -7.65
N LEU A 129 2.99 14.63 -7.66
CA LEU A 129 2.59 13.84 -8.82
C LEU A 129 2.11 14.71 -9.97
N GLU A 130 1.34 15.77 -9.71
CA GLU A 130 0.86 16.69 -10.75
C GLU A 130 2.02 17.35 -11.50
N LYS A 131 3.08 17.78 -10.81
CA LYS A 131 4.31 18.35 -11.42
C LYS A 131 5.00 17.35 -12.36
N ASP A 132 4.92 16.05 -12.01
CA ASP A 132 5.53 14.95 -12.78
C ASP A 132 4.63 14.44 -13.91
N GLY A 133 3.43 15.01 -14.11
CA GLY A 133 2.52 14.67 -15.21
C GLY A 133 1.53 13.54 -14.89
N PHE A 134 1.29 13.29 -13.62
CA PHE A 134 0.25 12.39 -13.13
C PHE A 134 -0.93 13.16 -12.57
N PHE A 135 -2.09 12.52 -12.56
CA PHE A 135 -3.31 13.05 -11.92
C PHE A 135 -3.77 12.07 -10.86
N MET A 136 -3.87 12.50 -9.62
CA MET A 136 -4.46 11.72 -8.54
C MET A 136 -5.92 12.15 -8.35
N GLU A 137 -6.84 11.17 -8.33
CA GLU A 137 -8.25 11.44 -8.05
C GLU A 137 -8.42 12.01 -6.63
N GLU A 138 -9.52 12.75 -6.43
CA GLU A 138 -9.84 13.29 -5.12
C GLU A 138 -10.01 12.18 -4.10
N VAL A 139 -9.22 12.24 -3.02
CA VAL A 139 -9.25 11.23 -1.96
C VAL A 139 -10.37 11.56 -0.98
N ASP A 140 -11.26 10.61 -0.75
CA ASP A 140 -12.24 10.70 0.33
C ASP A 140 -11.57 10.44 1.68
N PHE A 141 -11.43 11.48 2.48
CA PHE A 141 -10.93 11.41 3.85
C PHE A 141 -12.06 11.32 4.89
N SER A 142 -13.30 11.17 4.46
CA SER A 142 -14.42 11.01 5.39
C SER A 142 -14.28 9.68 6.15
N SER A 143 -14.74 9.70 7.36
CA SER A 143 -14.62 8.55 8.24
C SER A 143 -15.91 7.72 8.33
N GLY A 144 -16.86 7.99 7.42
CA GLY A 144 -18.17 7.35 7.45
C GLY A 144 -19.03 7.77 8.66
N VAL A 145 -20.30 7.33 8.68
CA VAL A 145 -21.28 7.72 9.71
C VAL A 145 -21.99 6.52 10.33
N ASP A 146 -21.91 5.36 9.71
CA ASP A 146 -22.56 4.14 10.17
C ASP A 146 -21.88 3.58 11.43
N GLU A 147 -22.62 2.79 12.21
CA GLU A 147 -22.13 2.23 13.49
C GLU A 147 -20.84 1.42 13.31
N LEU A 148 -20.75 0.59 12.27
CA LEU A 148 -19.55 -0.17 11.94
C LEU A 148 -18.39 0.74 11.55
N GLU A 149 -18.66 1.82 10.82
CA GLU A 149 -17.66 2.80 10.42
C GLU A 149 -17.14 3.65 11.58
N GLN A 150 -17.95 3.79 12.64
CA GLN A 150 -17.56 4.54 13.86
C GLN A 150 -16.88 3.66 14.91
N TYR A 151 -17.05 2.34 14.83
CA TYR A 151 -16.44 1.42 15.77
C TYR A 151 -14.92 1.45 15.64
N VAL A 152 -14.22 1.61 16.75
CA VAL A 152 -12.75 1.55 16.84
C VAL A 152 -12.35 0.29 17.58
N ASP A 153 -11.65 -0.60 16.90
CA ASP A 153 -11.11 -1.80 17.53
C ASP A 153 -9.83 -1.45 18.32
N LEU A 154 -9.78 -1.88 19.56
CA LEU A 154 -8.70 -1.61 20.50
C LEU A 154 -7.93 -2.90 20.80
N PRO A 155 -6.61 -2.83 21.05
CA PRO A 155 -5.87 -4.01 21.48
C PRO A 155 -6.36 -4.60 22.81
N PRO A 156 -6.48 -5.94 22.97
CA PRO A 156 -6.25 -6.95 21.93
C PRO A 156 -7.40 -6.94 20.91
N TYR A 157 -7.04 -6.84 19.62
CA TYR A 157 -8.02 -6.74 18.55
C TYR A 157 -8.95 -7.95 18.50
N ILE A 158 -10.23 -7.71 18.18
CA ILE A 158 -11.21 -8.78 18.00
C ILE A 158 -11.09 -9.43 16.61
N ASP A 159 -11.50 -10.69 16.52
CA ASP A 159 -11.53 -11.44 15.24
C ASP A 159 -12.88 -11.21 14.51
N GLU A 160 -13.28 -9.95 14.41
CA GLU A 160 -14.51 -9.51 13.75
C GLU A 160 -14.21 -8.38 12.76
N PRO A 161 -15.02 -8.17 11.72
CA PRO A 161 -14.80 -7.07 10.79
C PRO A 161 -14.75 -5.71 11.49
N HIS A 162 -13.71 -4.95 11.23
CA HIS A 162 -13.54 -3.57 11.69
C HIS A 162 -13.00 -2.70 10.56
N LEU A 163 -13.35 -1.42 10.57
CA LEU A 163 -12.88 -0.43 9.61
C LEU A 163 -11.92 0.57 10.23
N ARG A 164 -11.84 0.60 11.56
CA ARG A 164 -10.90 1.43 12.31
C ARG A 164 -10.27 0.63 13.43
N LEU A 165 -8.99 0.89 13.66
CA LEU A 165 -8.26 0.33 14.80
C LEU A 165 -7.37 1.39 15.45
N GLU A 166 -7.14 1.21 16.76
CA GLU A 166 -6.14 1.99 17.46
C GLU A 166 -4.76 1.38 17.24
N LEU A 167 -3.84 2.19 16.72
CA LEU A 167 -2.46 1.81 16.49
C LEU A 167 -1.51 2.56 17.44
N ALA A 168 -0.47 1.85 17.91
CA ALA A 168 0.55 2.38 18.81
C ALA A 168 0.00 2.99 20.11
N GLY A 169 -1.20 2.55 20.57
CA GLY A 169 -1.85 3.03 21.80
C GLY A 169 -2.25 4.51 21.75
N LYS A 170 -2.41 5.07 20.56
CA LYS A 170 -2.62 6.52 20.42
C LYS A 170 -3.41 6.95 19.18
N TYR A 171 -3.18 6.33 18.04
CA TYR A 171 -3.73 6.80 16.78
C TYR A 171 -4.85 5.90 16.31
N VAL A 172 -6.00 6.49 15.98
CA VAL A 172 -7.06 5.78 15.25
C VAL A 172 -6.74 5.83 13.77
N SER A 173 -6.67 4.68 13.15
CA SER A 173 -6.36 4.50 11.73
C SER A 173 -7.53 3.85 11.00
N THR A 174 -7.61 4.13 9.70
CA THR A 174 -8.44 3.44 8.71
C THR A 174 -7.65 3.33 7.42
N SER A 175 -8.11 2.49 6.49
CA SER A 175 -7.50 2.43 5.16
C SER A 175 -8.10 3.48 4.23
N ILE A 176 -7.26 4.11 3.39
CA ILE A 176 -7.69 4.96 2.26
C ILE A 176 -7.16 4.42 0.95
N GLY A 177 -7.86 4.74 -0.15
CA GLY A 177 -7.47 4.40 -1.52
C GLY A 177 -6.92 5.60 -2.27
N LEU A 178 -5.87 5.39 -3.06
CA LEU A 178 -5.28 6.37 -3.96
C LEU A 178 -5.43 5.85 -5.38
N ILE A 179 -6.01 6.64 -6.29
CA ILE A 179 -6.15 6.32 -7.72
C ILE A 179 -5.37 7.37 -8.49
N ILE A 180 -4.39 6.94 -9.27
CA ILE A 180 -3.43 7.82 -9.93
C ILE A 180 -3.33 7.46 -11.41
N HIS A 181 -3.50 8.44 -12.28
CA HIS A 181 -3.45 8.28 -13.73
C HIS A 181 -2.16 8.91 -14.30
N ARG A 182 -1.47 8.22 -15.22
CA ARG A 182 -0.39 8.83 -15.99
C ARG A 182 -0.95 9.58 -17.18
N MET A 183 -0.82 10.91 -17.17
CA MET A 183 -1.40 11.78 -18.20
C MET A 183 -0.43 12.04 -19.36
N ARG A 184 0.89 11.99 -19.13
CA ARG A 184 1.94 12.27 -20.12
C ARG A 184 3.29 11.65 -19.77
#